data_871eadbc8ba937cd235fde5ba4f139ed
#
_entry.id   871eadbc8ba937cd235fde5ba4f139ed
#
_cell.length_a   1.000
_cell.length_b   1.000
_cell.length_c   1.000
_cell.angle_alpha   90.00
_cell.angle_beta   90.00
_cell.angle_gamma   90.00
#
_symmetry.space_group_name_H-M   'P 1'
#
loop_
_entity.id
_entity.type
_entity.pdbx_description
1 polymer ?
#
loop_
_entity_poly.entity_id
_entity_poly.type
_entity_poly.pdbx_seq_one_letter_code
_entity_poly.pdbx_strand_id
1 'polypeptide(L)'
;MPLPTFLSGNWLLLMCTVVLVQTSAVQAAENPDEGSLPRVLIIGDSTYSGHTRDLSKALKGQVEVVYAFWHPHEIVDSESTLELIDRHLGRVDRNGKPIESAKWPDWDLIHFNCGLGDLIHRAPGLSTFRVMPKPVGGIRNTPEKEYQKNLEALVQTLKTKVPTARLVWASTTPIRASATRVFEVGSEIEYNRIAAQVMNKHQVPINDMHFFVRHLIDMEKPAGFGADPFHFDKKPIHMPIVRILEQTFDLPVTEETEEEKWSREQSEIASRSGSGKEGQ
;
A
#
# COMPACT_ATOMS: atom_id res chain seq x y z
N MET A 1 39.01 -86.85 -8.73
CA MET A 1 37.83 -86.98 -9.59
C MET A 1 37.12 -85.63 -9.61
N PRO A 2 36.90 -85.09 -10.77
CA PRO A 2 36.72 -83.66 -10.90
C PRO A 2 35.26 -83.19 -10.75
N LEU A 3 35.16 -81.97 -10.24
CA LEU A 3 33.93 -81.14 -10.18
C LEU A 3 33.61 -80.50 -11.53
N PRO A 4 32.35 -80.25 -11.89
CA PRO A 4 32.04 -79.40 -12.98
C PRO A 4 31.68 -77.95 -12.48
N THR A 5 32.22 -77.00 -13.18
CA THR A 5 32.02 -75.57 -13.16
C THR A 5 30.63 -75.21 -13.61
N PHE A 6 29.97 -74.30 -12.84
CA PHE A 6 28.74 -73.58 -13.29
C PHE A 6 29.03 -72.12 -13.56
N LEU A 7 28.68 -71.72 -14.75
CA LEU A 7 28.76 -70.37 -15.27
C LEU A 7 27.72 -69.43 -14.58
N SER A 8 28.19 -68.29 -14.07
CA SER A 8 27.37 -67.21 -13.56
C SER A 8 26.90 -66.30 -14.69
N GLY A 9 25.62 -66.27 -14.94
CA GLY A 9 25.01 -65.29 -15.83
C GLY A 9 24.65 -64.01 -15.07
N ASN A 10 25.30 -62.90 -15.41
CA ASN A 10 24.95 -61.58 -14.95
C ASN A 10 23.70 -61.11 -15.65
N TRP A 11 22.61 -60.94 -14.89
CA TRP A 11 21.44 -60.20 -15.33
C TRP A 11 21.53 -58.79 -14.77
N LEU A 12 21.86 -57.82 -15.62
CA LEU A 12 21.71 -56.39 -15.35
C LEU A 12 20.22 -56.05 -15.40
N LEU A 13 19.62 -55.81 -14.24
CA LEU A 13 18.30 -55.18 -14.14
C LEU A 13 18.47 -53.67 -14.30
N LEU A 14 18.06 -53.18 -15.46
CA LEU A 14 17.93 -51.73 -15.73
C LEU A 14 16.70 -51.21 -15.00
N MET A 15 16.89 -50.60 -13.84
CA MET A 15 15.81 -49.84 -13.18
C MET A 15 15.61 -48.50 -13.91
N CYS A 16 14.57 -48.39 -14.72
CA CYS A 16 14.08 -47.12 -15.21
C CYS A 16 13.40 -46.37 -14.06
N THR A 17 14.10 -45.41 -13.49
CA THR A 17 13.49 -44.45 -12.56
C THR A 17 12.63 -43.48 -13.35
N VAL A 18 11.31 -43.66 -13.32
CA VAL A 18 10.35 -42.70 -13.84
C VAL A 18 10.29 -41.56 -12.84
N VAL A 19 10.92 -40.43 -13.15
CA VAL A 19 10.75 -39.17 -12.43
C VAL A 19 9.40 -38.61 -12.82
N LEU A 20 8.40 -38.78 -11.95
CA LEU A 20 7.15 -38.08 -12.04
C LEU A 20 7.39 -36.60 -11.69
N VAL A 21 7.53 -35.76 -12.71
CA VAL A 21 7.46 -34.32 -12.57
C VAL A 21 6.02 -33.99 -12.23
N GLN A 22 5.74 -33.77 -10.95
CA GLN A 22 4.49 -33.15 -10.53
C GLN A 22 4.52 -31.69 -10.98
N THR A 23 3.92 -31.38 -12.10
CA THR A 23 3.52 -30.03 -12.47
C THR A 23 2.43 -29.63 -11.50
N SER A 24 2.80 -28.83 -10.49
CA SER A 24 1.82 -28.11 -9.69
C SER A 24 1.07 -27.16 -10.65
N ALA A 25 -0.10 -27.59 -11.09
CA ALA A 25 -1.03 -26.68 -11.70
C ALA A 25 -1.33 -25.59 -10.67
N VAL A 26 -0.83 -24.37 -10.92
CA VAL A 26 -1.35 -23.17 -10.27
C VAL A 26 -2.81 -23.14 -10.67
N GLN A 27 -3.66 -23.54 -9.74
CA GLN A 27 -5.09 -23.38 -9.88
C GLN A 27 -5.34 -21.89 -10.03
N ALA A 28 -5.61 -21.44 -11.25
CA ALA A 28 -6.20 -20.13 -11.47
C ALA A 28 -7.44 -20.07 -10.57
N ALA A 29 -7.48 -19.10 -9.66
CA ALA A 29 -8.64 -18.85 -8.85
C ALA A 29 -9.84 -18.72 -9.82
N GLU A 30 -10.84 -19.57 -9.65
CA GLU A 30 -12.09 -19.46 -10.41
C GLU A 30 -12.59 -18.04 -10.18
N ASN A 31 -12.79 -17.30 -11.29
CA ASN A 31 -13.30 -15.94 -11.25
C ASN A 31 -14.67 -15.95 -10.53
N PRO A 32 -14.84 -15.14 -9.50
CA PRO A 32 -16.16 -14.93 -8.94
C PRO A 32 -17.00 -14.16 -9.95
N ASP A 33 -18.11 -14.75 -10.36
CA ASP A 33 -19.19 -14.16 -11.15
C ASP A 33 -18.76 -13.48 -12.48
N GLU A 34 -18.96 -14.17 -13.61
CA GLU A 34 -18.82 -13.56 -14.94
C GLU A 34 -19.76 -12.35 -15.07
N GLY A 35 -19.27 -11.15 -14.73
CA GLY A 35 -20.00 -9.90 -14.89
C GLY A 35 -19.82 -8.85 -13.79
N SER A 36 -19.27 -9.18 -12.63
CA SER A 36 -19.01 -8.16 -11.59
C SER A 36 -17.64 -7.49 -11.79
N LEU A 37 -17.59 -6.14 -11.64
CA LEU A 37 -16.34 -5.41 -11.70
C LEU A 37 -15.48 -5.73 -10.46
N PRO A 38 -14.14 -5.79 -10.60
CA PRO A 38 -13.24 -5.86 -9.46
C PRO A 38 -13.52 -4.75 -8.46
N ARG A 39 -13.52 -5.07 -7.16
CA ARG A 39 -13.79 -4.12 -6.08
C ARG A 39 -12.53 -3.74 -5.34
N VAL A 40 -12.23 -2.45 -5.32
CA VAL A 40 -11.01 -1.89 -4.73
C VAL A 40 -11.36 -0.96 -3.57
N LEU A 41 -10.80 -1.26 -2.39
CA LEU A 41 -10.91 -0.40 -1.23
C LEU A 41 -9.66 0.49 -1.13
N ILE A 42 -9.88 1.80 -1.00
CA ILE A 42 -8.85 2.78 -0.71
C ILE A 42 -8.97 3.20 0.76
N ILE A 43 -7.96 2.90 1.56
CA ILE A 43 -7.84 3.37 2.95
C ILE A 43 -6.71 4.40 2.98
N GLY A 44 -6.99 5.60 3.46
CA GLY A 44 -5.99 6.64 3.56
C GLY A 44 -6.57 7.95 4.10
N ASP A 45 -5.72 8.93 4.26
CA ASP A 45 -6.08 10.26 4.77
C ASP A 45 -6.77 11.15 3.71
N SER A 46 -6.91 12.42 4.01
CA SER A 46 -7.57 13.40 3.13
C SER A 46 -6.92 13.54 1.75
N THR A 47 -5.65 13.20 1.60
CA THR A 47 -4.95 13.17 0.31
C THR A 47 -5.64 12.17 -0.63
N TYR A 48 -6.01 11.00 -0.11
CA TYR A 48 -6.66 9.95 -0.88
C TYR A 48 -8.14 10.21 -1.16
N SER A 49 -8.86 10.93 -0.29
CA SER A 49 -10.30 11.18 -0.47
C SER A 49 -10.63 11.93 -1.76
N GLY A 50 -9.83 12.96 -2.10
CA GLY A 50 -9.97 13.72 -3.33
C GLY A 50 -9.59 12.92 -4.57
N HIS A 51 -8.48 12.19 -4.50
CA HIS A 51 -7.92 11.42 -5.61
C HIS A 51 -8.67 10.13 -5.91
N THR A 52 -9.37 9.53 -4.95
CA THR A 52 -10.25 8.39 -5.19
C THR A 52 -11.35 8.71 -6.19
N ARG A 53 -11.89 9.94 -6.17
CA ARG A 53 -12.87 10.37 -7.18
C ARG A 53 -12.29 10.40 -8.59
N ASP A 54 -11.05 10.86 -8.74
CA ASP A 54 -10.40 10.93 -10.04
C ASP A 54 -9.97 9.53 -10.51
N LEU A 55 -9.53 8.67 -9.60
CA LEU A 55 -9.31 7.24 -9.82
C LEU A 55 -10.59 6.54 -10.33
N SER A 56 -11.73 6.77 -9.67
CA SER A 56 -13.02 6.20 -10.08
C SER A 56 -13.46 6.68 -11.46
N LYS A 57 -13.10 7.89 -11.86
CA LYS A 57 -13.38 8.40 -13.22
C LYS A 57 -12.47 7.75 -14.26
N ALA A 58 -11.17 7.66 -13.97
CA ALA A 58 -10.19 7.07 -14.87
C ALA A 58 -10.51 5.60 -15.21
N LEU A 59 -10.98 4.83 -14.22
CA LEU A 59 -11.30 3.40 -14.35
C LEU A 59 -12.81 3.11 -14.40
N LYS A 60 -13.60 4.10 -14.83
CA LYS A 60 -15.06 3.96 -14.89
C LYS A 60 -15.50 2.77 -15.77
N GLY A 61 -16.32 1.89 -15.20
CA GLY A 61 -16.82 0.68 -15.89
C GLY A 61 -15.80 -0.45 -15.99
N GLN A 62 -14.62 -0.31 -15.36
CA GLN A 62 -13.58 -1.33 -15.30
C GLN A 62 -13.34 -1.82 -13.87
N VAL A 63 -13.47 -0.92 -12.87
CA VAL A 63 -13.25 -1.21 -11.44
C VAL A 63 -14.25 -0.44 -10.59
N GLU A 64 -14.77 -1.09 -9.55
CA GLU A 64 -15.53 -0.42 -8.49
C GLU A 64 -14.55 0.07 -7.41
N VAL A 65 -14.31 1.39 -7.34
CA VAL A 65 -13.41 1.99 -6.35
C VAL A 65 -14.20 2.59 -5.21
N VAL A 66 -13.89 2.17 -3.98
CA VAL A 66 -14.53 2.61 -2.75
C VAL A 66 -13.50 3.25 -1.84
N TYR A 67 -13.77 4.46 -1.36
CA TYR A 67 -12.96 5.11 -0.32
C TYR A 67 -13.50 4.73 1.07
N ALA A 68 -12.60 4.31 1.96
CA ALA A 68 -12.97 3.97 3.34
C ALA A 68 -13.60 5.17 4.04
N PHE A 69 -14.70 4.91 4.75
CA PHE A 69 -15.42 5.97 5.45
C PHE A 69 -14.69 6.41 6.72
N TRP A 70 -14.50 7.73 6.85
CA TRP A 70 -13.98 8.42 8.03
C TRP A 70 -14.97 9.51 8.47
N HIS A 71 -15.12 9.69 9.78
CA HIS A 71 -15.83 10.85 10.28
C HIS A 71 -14.95 12.11 10.16
N PRO A 72 -15.53 13.30 9.96
CA PRO A 72 -14.77 14.54 9.74
C PRO A 72 -13.79 14.93 10.86
N HIS A 73 -13.95 14.34 12.04
CA HIS A 73 -13.12 14.63 13.21
C HIS A 73 -12.15 13.49 13.56
N GLU A 74 -12.16 12.41 12.80
CA GLU A 74 -11.23 11.29 12.98
C GLU A 74 -9.89 11.62 12.32
N ILE A 75 -8.82 11.15 12.95
CA ILE A 75 -7.48 11.23 12.39
C ILE A 75 -7.17 9.90 11.76
N VAL A 76 -6.62 9.94 10.56
CA VAL A 76 -6.17 8.75 9.85
C VAL A 76 -4.71 8.50 10.24
N ASP A 77 -4.51 7.89 11.40
CA ASP A 77 -3.23 7.37 11.86
C ASP A 77 -3.24 5.83 11.91
N SER A 78 -2.11 5.24 12.27
CA SER A 78 -1.97 3.79 12.29
C SER A 78 -2.82 3.11 13.36
N GLU A 79 -3.04 3.76 14.51
CA GLU A 79 -3.86 3.25 15.62
C GLU A 79 -5.34 3.27 15.23
N SER A 80 -5.86 4.42 14.83
CA SER A 80 -7.26 4.58 14.43
C SER A 80 -7.61 3.74 13.20
N THR A 81 -6.70 3.60 12.23
CA THR A 81 -6.89 2.71 11.07
C THR A 81 -7.09 1.27 11.52
N LEU A 82 -6.30 0.80 12.47
CA LEU A 82 -6.41 -0.56 13.03
C LEU A 82 -7.71 -0.74 13.84
N GLU A 83 -8.03 0.23 14.70
CA GLU A 83 -9.25 0.17 15.54
C GLU A 83 -10.54 0.17 14.71
N LEU A 84 -10.55 0.93 13.64
CA LEU A 84 -11.72 1.11 12.77
C LEU A 84 -11.76 0.15 11.59
N ILE A 85 -10.89 -0.86 11.54
CA ILE A 85 -10.72 -1.71 10.37
C ILE A 85 -12.02 -2.40 9.94
N ASP A 86 -12.87 -2.83 10.85
CA ASP A 86 -14.15 -3.45 10.50
C ASP A 86 -15.13 -2.46 9.84
N ARG A 87 -15.04 -1.18 10.19
CA ARG A 87 -15.79 -0.11 9.51
C ARG A 87 -15.25 0.09 8.08
N HIS A 88 -13.94 0.15 7.92
CA HIS A 88 -13.32 0.34 6.63
C HIS A 88 -13.60 -0.83 5.68
N LEU A 89 -13.63 -2.04 6.21
CA LEU A 89 -13.97 -3.24 5.46
C LEU A 89 -15.48 -3.38 5.18
N GLY A 90 -16.32 -2.48 5.66
CA GLY A 90 -17.78 -2.53 5.47
C GLY A 90 -18.47 -3.62 6.30
N ARG A 91 -17.89 -4.02 7.45
CA ARG A 91 -18.45 -5.04 8.36
C ARG A 91 -19.32 -4.47 9.47
N VAL A 92 -19.21 -3.17 9.69
CA VAL A 92 -20.08 -2.39 10.57
C VAL A 92 -20.60 -1.17 9.80
N ASP A 93 -21.78 -0.68 10.15
CA ASP A 93 -22.34 0.53 9.57
C ASP A 93 -21.66 1.79 10.14
N ARG A 94 -22.10 2.96 9.66
CA ARG A 94 -21.56 4.27 10.10
C ARG A 94 -21.73 4.54 11.60
N ASN A 95 -22.65 3.83 12.25
CA ASN A 95 -22.91 3.94 13.69
C ASN A 95 -22.20 2.86 14.51
N GLY A 96 -21.36 2.03 13.85
CA GLY A 96 -20.65 0.92 14.49
C GLY A 96 -21.49 -0.33 14.70
N LYS A 97 -22.72 -0.40 14.15
CA LYS A 97 -23.57 -1.57 14.27
C LYS A 97 -23.10 -2.67 13.29
N PRO A 98 -22.94 -3.92 13.77
CA PRO A 98 -22.54 -5.03 12.89
C PRO A 98 -23.50 -5.24 11.72
N ILE A 99 -22.93 -5.46 10.54
CA ILE A 99 -23.62 -5.86 9.32
C ILE A 99 -23.57 -7.38 9.20
N GLU A 100 -24.67 -7.99 8.76
CA GLU A 100 -24.73 -9.45 8.52
C GLU A 100 -23.61 -9.86 7.55
N SER A 101 -22.91 -10.95 7.84
CA SER A 101 -21.75 -11.40 7.07
C SER A 101 -22.06 -11.68 5.59
N ALA A 102 -23.29 -12.12 5.28
CA ALA A 102 -23.75 -12.31 3.90
C ALA A 102 -23.82 -11.00 3.07
N LYS A 103 -23.70 -9.84 3.73
CA LYS A 103 -23.71 -8.51 3.10
C LYS A 103 -22.34 -7.84 3.12
N TRP A 104 -21.31 -8.52 3.64
CA TRP A 104 -19.96 -7.95 3.65
C TRP A 104 -19.46 -7.82 2.22
N PRO A 105 -18.76 -6.71 1.92
CA PRO A 105 -18.13 -6.56 0.62
C PRO A 105 -17.00 -7.59 0.45
N ASP A 106 -16.93 -8.22 -0.71
CA ASP A 106 -15.73 -8.92 -1.14
C ASP A 106 -14.77 -7.91 -1.80
N TRP A 107 -13.55 -7.86 -1.30
CA TRP A 107 -12.53 -6.97 -1.81
C TRP A 107 -11.50 -7.74 -2.62
N ASP A 108 -11.25 -7.33 -3.86
CA ASP A 108 -10.21 -7.91 -4.72
C ASP A 108 -8.84 -7.29 -4.43
N LEU A 109 -8.84 -5.99 -4.06
CA LEU A 109 -7.63 -5.27 -3.68
C LEU A 109 -7.92 -4.22 -2.60
N ILE A 110 -6.99 -4.10 -1.64
CA ILE A 110 -6.97 -3.01 -0.66
C ILE A 110 -5.67 -2.23 -0.85
N HIS A 111 -5.80 -0.99 -1.29
CA HIS A 111 -4.72 -0.03 -1.35
C HIS A 111 -4.80 0.86 -0.12
N PHE A 112 -3.76 0.87 0.73
CA PHE A 112 -3.86 1.50 2.04
C PHE A 112 -2.61 2.31 2.40
N ASN A 113 -2.85 3.38 3.14
CA ASN A 113 -1.85 4.23 3.77
C ASN A 113 -2.35 4.71 5.14
N CYS A 114 -1.45 4.82 6.08
CA CYS A 114 -1.55 5.65 7.27
C CYS A 114 -0.14 6.16 7.56
N GLY A 115 0.00 7.40 7.99
CA GLY A 115 1.32 8.00 8.20
C GLY A 115 1.24 9.49 8.49
N LEU A 116 0.50 10.26 7.70
CA LEU A 116 0.36 11.70 7.97
C LEU A 116 -0.26 11.96 9.34
N GLY A 117 -1.30 11.20 9.73
CA GLY A 117 -1.89 11.30 11.05
C GLY A 117 -0.93 10.90 12.18
N ASP A 118 -0.03 9.97 11.91
CA ASP A 118 1.04 9.55 12.86
C ASP A 118 2.09 10.66 13.05
N LEU A 119 2.37 11.42 11.99
CA LEU A 119 3.41 12.45 11.95
C LEU A 119 2.95 13.81 12.49
N ILE A 120 1.64 14.06 12.59
CA ILE A 120 1.13 15.33 13.07
C ILE A 120 1.53 15.57 14.53
N HIS A 121 1.83 16.82 14.87
CA HIS A 121 2.13 17.18 16.25
C HIS A 121 0.83 17.56 16.99
N ARG A 122 0.67 17.00 18.19
CA ARG A 122 -0.49 17.22 19.08
C ARG A 122 -0.09 17.71 20.46
N ALA A 123 -1.05 18.28 21.16
CA ALA A 123 -0.87 18.68 22.55
C ALA A 123 -0.66 17.44 23.45
N PRO A 124 0.41 17.42 24.27
CA PRO A 124 0.67 16.33 25.20
C PRO A 124 -0.37 16.31 26.34
N GLY A 125 -0.65 15.11 26.87
CA GLY A 125 -1.44 14.93 28.10
C GLY A 125 -2.95 15.21 27.97
N LEU A 126 -3.46 15.45 26.76
CA LEU A 126 -4.90 15.59 26.53
C LEU A 126 -5.51 14.23 26.10
N SER A 127 -6.68 13.93 26.64
CA SER A 127 -7.48 12.74 26.27
C SER A 127 -8.15 12.90 24.89
N THR A 128 -8.29 14.14 24.41
CA THR A 128 -8.84 14.42 23.08
C THR A 128 -7.74 14.91 22.17
N PHE A 129 -7.81 14.51 20.90
CA PHE A 129 -6.84 14.96 19.92
C PHE A 129 -6.94 16.46 19.72
N ARG A 130 -5.81 17.15 19.86
CA ARG A 130 -5.69 18.58 19.59
C ARG A 130 -4.35 18.87 18.96
N VAL A 131 -4.37 19.37 17.76
CA VAL A 131 -3.17 19.80 17.04
C VAL A 131 -2.42 20.87 17.82
N MET A 132 -1.10 20.71 17.94
CA MET A 132 -0.22 21.70 18.57
C MET A 132 1.11 21.75 17.80
N PRO A 133 1.53 22.92 17.30
CA PRO A 133 2.81 23.04 16.62
C PRO A 133 4.01 22.64 17.50
N LYS A 134 5.02 21.97 16.93
CA LYS A 134 6.22 21.57 17.65
C LYS A 134 6.93 22.73 18.39
N PRO A 135 7.09 23.93 17.81
CA PRO A 135 7.79 25.04 18.50
C PRO A 135 7.13 25.50 19.79
N VAL A 136 5.85 25.19 20.00
CA VAL A 136 5.11 25.56 21.23
C VAL A 136 4.83 24.33 22.12
N GLY A 137 5.59 23.25 21.95
CA GLY A 137 5.52 22.07 22.83
C GLY A 137 4.69 20.91 22.30
N GLY A 138 4.27 20.96 21.04
CA GLY A 138 3.59 19.81 20.38
C GLY A 138 4.53 18.61 20.28
N ILE A 139 3.98 17.44 20.52
CA ILE A 139 4.68 16.14 20.35
C ILE A 139 4.10 15.39 19.17
N ARG A 140 4.90 14.55 18.52
CA ARG A 140 4.44 13.68 17.44
C ARG A 140 3.32 12.76 17.95
N ASN A 141 2.29 12.57 17.14
CA ASN A 141 1.11 11.80 17.54
C ASN A 141 1.48 10.35 17.87
N THR A 142 2.15 9.67 16.94
CA THR A 142 2.55 8.27 17.11
C THR A 142 4.07 8.15 17.09
N PRO A 143 4.73 7.65 18.15
CA PRO A 143 6.16 7.34 18.13
C PRO A 143 6.49 6.22 17.14
N GLU A 144 7.72 6.20 16.61
CA GLU A 144 8.18 5.26 15.58
C GLU A 144 7.95 3.78 15.94
N LYS A 145 8.25 3.38 17.19
CA LYS A 145 8.06 2.00 17.66
C LYS A 145 6.58 1.61 17.68
N GLU A 146 5.72 2.53 18.07
CA GLU A 146 4.28 2.30 18.10
C GLU A 146 3.72 2.24 16.67
N TYR A 147 4.17 3.13 15.80
CA TYR A 147 3.85 3.09 14.37
C TYR A 147 4.19 1.73 13.74
N GLN A 148 5.43 1.25 13.97
CA GLN A 148 5.84 -0.07 13.50
C GLN A 148 4.92 -1.19 14.00
N LYS A 149 4.64 -1.20 15.30
CA LYS A 149 3.76 -2.19 15.93
C LYS A 149 2.34 -2.15 15.35
N ASN A 150 1.79 -0.95 15.17
CA ASN A 150 0.46 -0.77 14.61
C ASN A 150 0.39 -1.27 13.16
N LEU A 151 1.41 -0.96 12.32
CA LEU A 151 1.48 -1.46 10.95
C LEU A 151 1.58 -3.00 10.89
N GLU A 152 2.40 -3.62 11.76
CA GLU A 152 2.48 -5.08 11.86
C GLU A 152 1.10 -5.68 12.16
N ALA A 153 0.40 -5.13 13.16
CA ALA A 153 -0.92 -5.57 13.54
C ALA A 153 -1.97 -5.34 12.43
N LEU A 154 -1.89 -4.18 11.75
CA LEU A 154 -2.81 -3.84 10.66
C LEU A 154 -2.68 -4.82 9.49
N VAL A 155 -1.45 -5.09 9.03
CA VAL A 155 -1.22 -6.05 7.93
C VAL A 155 -1.69 -7.46 8.30
N GLN A 156 -1.40 -7.92 9.52
CA GLN A 156 -1.86 -9.23 9.99
C GLN A 156 -3.39 -9.30 10.07
N THR A 157 -4.02 -8.24 10.55
CA THR A 157 -5.48 -8.14 10.65
C THR A 157 -6.12 -8.16 9.25
N LEU A 158 -5.60 -7.39 8.30
CA LEU A 158 -6.08 -7.40 6.91
C LEU A 158 -5.96 -8.79 6.30
N LYS A 159 -4.80 -9.44 6.39
CA LYS A 159 -4.60 -10.80 5.86
C LYS A 159 -5.53 -11.83 6.49
N THR A 160 -5.89 -11.67 7.75
CA THR A 160 -6.80 -12.58 8.45
C THR A 160 -8.26 -12.32 8.07
N LYS A 161 -8.64 -11.05 8.00
CA LYS A 161 -10.05 -10.69 7.76
C LYS A 161 -10.46 -10.78 6.28
N VAL A 162 -9.54 -10.52 5.36
CA VAL A 162 -9.77 -10.51 3.90
C VAL A 162 -8.67 -11.28 3.17
N PRO A 163 -8.56 -12.59 3.39
CA PRO A 163 -7.43 -13.40 2.91
C PRO A 163 -7.33 -13.48 1.38
N THR A 164 -8.42 -13.22 0.67
CA THR A 164 -8.49 -13.23 -0.80
C THR A 164 -8.08 -11.89 -1.43
N ALA A 165 -8.16 -10.79 -0.66
CA ALA A 165 -7.82 -9.47 -1.17
C ALA A 165 -6.31 -9.30 -1.35
N ARG A 166 -5.89 -8.75 -2.47
CA ARG A 166 -4.51 -8.28 -2.66
C ARG A 166 -4.29 -7.01 -1.84
N LEU A 167 -3.20 -6.96 -1.08
CA LEU A 167 -2.82 -5.78 -0.31
C LEU A 167 -1.75 -5.00 -1.04
N VAL A 168 -1.88 -3.68 -1.09
CA VAL A 168 -0.86 -2.76 -1.62
C VAL A 168 -0.72 -1.60 -0.64
N TRP A 169 0.48 -1.39 -0.12
CA TRP A 169 0.82 -0.24 0.72
C TRP A 169 1.22 0.94 -0.13
N ALA A 170 0.72 2.13 0.19
CA ALA A 170 1.20 3.38 -0.39
C ALA A 170 2.16 4.09 0.56
N SER A 171 3.35 4.50 0.11
CA SER A 171 4.24 5.33 0.92
C SER A 171 3.60 6.70 1.19
N THR A 172 3.83 7.23 2.40
CA THR A 172 3.36 8.55 2.79
C THR A 172 4.00 9.62 1.92
N THR A 173 3.18 10.49 1.36
CA THR A 173 3.60 11.55 0.46
C THR A 173 4.50 12.58 1.14
N PRO A 174 5.32 13.34 0.38
CA PRO A 174 6.22 14.33 0.94
C PRO A 174 5.50 15.42 1.74
N ILE A 175 6.12 15.90 2.80
CA ILE A 175 5.63 16.99 3.64
C ILE A 175 6.42 18.26 3.31
N ARG A 176 5.75 19.27 2.75
CA ARG A 176 6.33 20.59 2.50
C ARG A 176 6.29 21.45 3.78
N ALA A 177 7.15 22.45 3.84
CA ALA A 177 7.05 23.50 4.86
C ALA A 177 5.66 24.17 4.81
N SER A 178 5.09 24.46 5.97
CA SER A 178 3.83 25.20 6.10
C SER A 178 3.84 26.17 7.27
N ALA A 179 2.96 27.18 7.22
CA ALA A 179 2.82 28.15 8.28
C ALA A 179 2.31 27.55 9.59
N THR A 180 1.59 26.44 9.53
CA THR A 180 1.01 25.77 10.72
C THR A 180 2.06 25.08 11.59
N ARG A 181 3.18 24.63 11.01
CA ARG A 181 4.29 23.94 11.71
C ARG A 181 3.84 22.75 12.56
N VAL A 182 2.73 22.13 12.19
CA VAL A 182 2.22 20.91 12.85
C VAL A 182 2.80 19.62 12.29
N PHE A 183 3.54 19.74 11.18
CA PHE A 183 4.36 18.68 10.60
C PHE A 183 5.82 19.14 10.49
N GLU A 184 6.74 18.19 10.55
CA GLU A 184 8.16 18.41 10.24
C GLU A 184 8.44 17.95 8.82
N VAL A 185 9.05 18.83 8.02
CA VAL A 185 9.51 18.49 6.66
C VAL A 185 10.49 17.33 6.72
N GLY A 186 10.26 16.31 5.90
CA GLY A 186 11.11 15.13 5.82
C GLY A 186 10.89 14.08 6.93
N SER A 187 9.97 14.33 7.87
CA SER A 187 9.65 13.34 8.92
C SER A 187 9.00 12.07 8.35
N GLU A 188 8.37 12.15 7.20
CA GLU A 188 7.78 11.02 6.49
C GLU A 188 8.82 10.02 5.97
N ILE A 189 10.07 10.45 5.76
CA ILE A 189 11.14 9.60 5.21
C ILE A 189 11.42 8.41 6.14
N GLU A 190 11.59 8.68 7.43
CA GLU A 190 11.85 7.62 8.41
C GLU A 190 10.63 6.72 8.61
N TYR A 191 9.41 7.28 8.61
CA TYR A 191 8.19 6.48 8.71
C TYR A 191 7.96 5.60 7.48
N ASN A 192 8.26 6.10 6.28
CA ASN A 192 8.26 5.30 5.06
C ASN A 192 9.30 4.17 5.11
N ARG A 193 10.49 4.42 5.70
CA ARG A 193 11.51 3.38 5.89
C ARG A 193 11.02 2.28 6.84
N ILE A 194 10.38 2.64 7.95
CA ILE A 194 9.78 1.70 8.90
C ILE A 194 8.65 0.91 8.22
N ALA A 195 7.76 1.60 7.52
CA ALA A 195 6.68 0.96 6.78
C ALA A 195 7.21 -0.03 5.73
N ALA A 196 8.24 0.34 4.97
CA ALA A 196 8.85 -0.54 3.98
C ALA A 196 9.42 -1.82 4.60
N GLN A 197 10.03 -1.75 5.78
CA GLN A 197 10.51 -2.94 6.50
C GLN A 197 9.36 -3.87 6.88
N VAL A 198 8.26 -3.33 7.40
CA VAL A 198 7.06 -4.11 7.74
C VAL A 198 6.45 -4.73 6.48
N MET A 199 6.25 -3.95 5.43
CA MET A 199 5.63 -4.42 4.18
C MET A 199 6.47 -5.51 3.51
N ASN A 200 7.79 -5.35 3.44
CA ASN A 200 8.70 -6.36 2.89
C ASN A 200 8.65 -7.66 3.71
N LYS A 201 8.67 -7.58 5.04
CA LYS A 201 8.53 -8.74 5.93
C LYS A 201 7.24 -9.52 5.66
N HIS A 202 6.17 -8.81 5.38
CA HIS A 202 4.86 -9.40 5.10
C HIS A 202 4.59 -9.63 3.61
N GLN A 203 5.55 -9.39 2.71
CA GLN A 203 5.40 -9.54 1.26
C GLN A 203 4.23 -8.72 0.69
N VAL A 204 4.02 -7.51 1.23
CA VAL A 204 3.04 -6.55 0.72
C VAL A 204 3.74 -5.61 -0.27
N PRO A 205 3.32 -5.55 -1.53
CA PRO A 205 3.85 -4.61 -2.51
C PRO A 205 3.70 -3.15 -2.05
N ILE A 206 4.68 -2.32 -2.44
CA ILE A 206 4.72 -0.90 -2.11
C ILE A 206 4.49 -0.08 -3.37
N ASN A 207 3.47 0.77 -3.34
CA ASN A 207 3.27 1.86 -4.27
C ASN A 207 4.04 3.08 -3.77
N ASP A 208 5.14 3.46 -4.42
CA ASP A 208 5.97 4.57 -3.97
C ASP A 208 5.38 5.93 -4.36
N MET A 209 4.30 6.29 -3.67
CA MET A 209 3.64 7.58 -3.79
C MET A 209 4.56 8.74 -3.39
N HIS A 210 5.47 8.52 -2.43
CA HIS A 210 6.43 9.54 -2.01
C HIS A 210 7.35 9.94 -3.16
N PHE A 211 7.95 8.96 -3.84
CA PHE A 211 8.82 9.21 -4.98
C PHE A 211 8.07 9.95 -6.09
N PHE A 212 6.90 9.44 -6.48
CA PHE A 212 6.09 10.04 -7.55
C PHE A 212 5.75 11.50 -7.25
N VAL A 213 5.18 11.76 -6.07
CA VAL A 213 4.71 13.11 -5.69
C VAL A 213 5.88 14.07 -5.52
N ARG A 214 7.01 13.63 -4.94
CA ARG A 214 8.19 14.47 -4.74
C ARG A 214 8.70 15.11 -6.04
N HIS A 215 8.57 14.41 -7.16
CA HIS A 215 9.01 14.91 -8.47
C HIS A 215 8.00 15.84 -9.14
N LEU A 216 6.77 15.92 -8.62
CA LEU A 216 5.73 16.80 -9.16
C LEU A 216 5.65 18.16 -8.47
N ILE A 217 6.29 18.31 -7.33
CA ILE A 217 6.16 19.49 -6.47
C ILE A 217 7.52 20.14 -6.21
N ASP A 218 7.49 21.44 -6.04
CA ASP A 218 8.64 22.21 -5.57
C ASP A 218 8.68 22.15 -4.03
N MET A 219 9.58 21.33 -3.50
CA MET A 219 9.74 21.15 -2.05
C MET A 219 10.25 22.42 -1.33
N GLU A 220 10.97 23.31 -2.04
CA GLU A 220 11.48 24.57 -1.49
C GLU A 220 10.35 25.61 -1.36
N LYS A 221 9.29 25.46 -2.11
CA LYS A 221 8.13 26.34 -2.06
C LYS A 221 7.19 25.90 -0.91
N PRO A 222 7.03 26.73 0.14
CA PRO A 222 6.10 26.42 1.22
C PRO A 222 4.66 26.24 0.69
N ALA A 223 3.88 25.40 1.37
CA ALA A 223 2.44 25.34 1.14
C ALA A 223 1.84 26.73 1.38
N GLY A 224 0.90 27.15 0.53
CA GLY A 224 0.22 28.43 0.66
C GLY A 224 -0.48 28.60 2.01
N PHE A 225 -0.79 29.84 2.38
CA PHE A 225 -1.51 30.12 3.63
C PHE A 225 -2.85 29.37 3.64
N GLY A 226 -3.08 28.59 4.71
CA GLY A 226 -4.28 27.77 4.86
C GLY A 226 -4.29 26.47 4.06
N ALA A 227 -3.26 26.21 3.23
CA ALA A 227 -3.12 24.94 2.54
C ALA A 227 -2.38 23.92 3.42
N ASP A 228 -2.85 22.68 3.40
CA ASP A 228 -2.15 21.59 4.03
C ASP A 228 -0.85 21.28 3.29
N PRO A 229 0.26 20.94 4.00
CA PRO A 229 1.56 20.70 3.40
C PRO A 229 1.59 19.48 2.46
N PHE A 230 0.56 18.68 2.44
CA PHE A 230 0.40 17.44 1.67
C PHE A 230 -0.71 17.51 0.62
N HIS A 231 -1.42 18.63 0.45
CA HIS A 231 -2.35 18.83 -0.66
C HIS A 231 -1.60 19.39 -1.87
N PHE A 232 -1.65 18.69 -2.98
CA PHE A 232 -0.79 18.93 -4.15
C PHE A 232 -1.56 19.43 -5.36
N ASP A 233 -2.26 20.53 -5.23
CA ASP A 233 -2.83 21.39 -6.29
C ASP A 233 -3.13 20.66 -7.64
N LYS A 234 -4.18 19.88 -7.72
CA LYS A 234 -4.67 19.23 -8.94
C LYS A 234 -3.68 18.32 -9.67
N LYS A 235 -2.54 17.98 -9.07
CA LYS A 235 -1.63 17.01 -9.66
C LYS A 235 -2.30 15.63 -9.73
N PRO A 236 -2.03 14.84 -10.77
CA PRO A 236 -2.69 13.55 -10.99
C PRO A 236 -2.10 12.44 -10.09
N ILE A 237 -2.07 12.64 -8.78
CA ILE A 237 -1.46 11.70 -7.82
C ILE A 237 -2.21 10.37 -7.71
N HIS A 238 -3.37 10.24 -8.35
CA HIS A 238 -4.08 8.96 -8.49
C HIS A 238 -3.45 8.03 -9.54
N MET A 239 -2.63 8.54 -10.45
CA MET A 239 -2.11 7.76 -11.58
C MET A 239 -1.26 6.55 -11.16
N PRO A 240 -0.37 6.59 -10.15
CA PRO A 240 0.31 5.38 -9.70
C PRO A 240 -0.64 4.28 -9.22
N ILE A 241 -1.81 4.66 -8.68
CA ILE A 241 -2.84 3.70 -8.28
C ILE A 241 -3.51 3.12 -9.52
N VAL A 242 -3.83 3.97 -10.53
CA VAL A 242 -4.35 3.49 -11.83
C VAL A 242 -3.44 2.41 -12.40
N ARG A 243 -2.12 2.66 -12.48
CA ARG A 243 -1.13 1.70 -13.03
C ARG A 243 -1.13 0.36 -12.29
N ILE A 244 -1.23 0.39 -10.97
CA ILE A 244 -1.32 -0.84 -10.17
C ILE A 244 -2.59 -1.60 -10.48
N LEU A 245 -3.74 -0.93 -10.62
CA LEU A 245 -5.01 -1.58 -10.90
C LEU A 245 -5.05 -2.13 -12.32
N GLU A 246 -4.55 -1.38 -13.31
CA GLU A 246 -4.40 -1.86 -14.70
C GLU A 246 -3.58 -3.15 -14.75
N GLN A 247 -2.43 -3.16 -14.09
CA GLN A 247 -1.56 -4.34 -14.05
C GLN A 247 -2.18 -5.50 -13.24
N THR A 248 -2.87 -5.19 -12.13
CA THR A 248 -3.42 -6.21 -11.24
C THR A 248 -4.58 -6.97 -11.87
N PHE A 249 -5.41 -6.26 -12.64
CA PHE A 249 -6.65 -6.78 -13.20
C PHE A 249 -6.60 -6.93 -14.73
N ASP A 250 -5.42 -6.81 -15.32
CA ASP A 250 -5.21 -6.92 -16.79
C ASP A 250 -6.15 -5.99 -17.58
N LEU A 251 -6.25 -4.73 -17.11
CA LEU A 251 -7.12 -3.73 -17.74
C LEU A 251 -6.42 -3.04 -18.91
N PRO A 252 -7.19 -2.43 -19.85
CA PRO A 252 -6.61 -1.57 -20.86
C PRO A 252 -5.81 -0.43 -20.24
N VAL A 253 -4.56 -0.25 -20.72
CA VAL A 253 -3.67 0.79 -20.20
C VAL A 253 -4.15 2.17 -20.68
N THR A 254 -4.38 3.07 -19.73
CA THR A 254 -4.70 4.46 -20.04
C THR A 254 -3.47 5.21 -20.54
N GLU A 255 -3.67 6.29 -21.28
CA GLU A 255 -2.58 7.11 -21.82
C GLU A 255 -1.69 7.63 -20.68
N GLU A 256 -0.35 7.59 -20.88
CA GLU A 256 0.62 8.09 -19.90
C GLU A 256 0.52 9.62 -19.83
N THR A 257 0.39 10.16 -18.62
CA THR A 257 0.37 11.61 -18.39
C THR A 257 1.77 12.23 -18.48
N GLU A 258 1.86 13.54 -18.71
CA GLU A 258 3.15 14.25 -18.73
C GLU A 258 3.87 14.14 -17.37
N GLU A 259 3.13 14.10 -16.26
CA GLU A 259 3.68 13.90 -14.92
C GLU A 259 4.27 12.51 -14.73
N GLU A 260 3.66 11.46 -15.29
CA GLU A 260 4.21 10.10 -15.26
C GLU A 260 5.48 9.99 -16.09
N LYS A 261 5.49 10.57 -17.29
CA LYS A 261 6.71 10.64 -18.14
C LYS A 261 7.84 11.33 -17.40
N TRP A 262 7.56 12.48 -16.78
CA TRP A 262 8.53 13.21 -15.99
C TRP A 262 9.06 12.39 -14.81
N SER A 263 8.19 11.75 -14.04
CA SER A 263 8.58 10.90 -12.91
C SER A 263 9.45 9.71 -13.35
N ARG A 264 9.12 9.08 -14.47
CA ARG A 264 9.91 7.98 -15.05
C ARG A 264 11.31 8.47 -15.47
N GLU A 265 11.42 9.61 -16.14
CA GLU A 265 12.70 10.20 -16.53
C GLU A 265 13.59 10.51 -15.31
N GLN A 266 13.01 11.04 -14.23
CA GLN A 266 13.74 11.28 -12.98
C GLN A 266 14.25 9.97 -12.35
N SER A 267 13.46 8.91 -12.39
CA SER A 267 13.86 7.59 -11.91
C SER A 267 15.04 7.01 -12.70
N GLU A 268 15.02 7.16 -14.03
CA GLU A 268 16.12 6.73 -14.89
C GLU A 268 17.42 7.51 -14.62
N ILE A 269 17.32 8.82 -14.41
CA ILE A 269 18.47 9.68 -14.06
C ILE A 269 19.05 9.24 -12.70
N ALA A 270 18.21 9.03 -11.70
CA ALA A 270 18.63 8.59 -10.38
C ALA A 270 19.35 7.22 -10.41
N SER A 271 18.84 6.27 -11.19
CA SER A 271 19.45 4.94 -11.33
C SER A 271 20.82 4.98 -11.99
N ARG A 272 20.99 5.85 -13.01
CA ARG A 272 22.29 6.04 -13.71
C ARG A 272 23.33 6.71 -12.80
N SER A 273 22.91 7.64 -11.95
CA SER A 273 23.81 8.34 -11.01
C SER A 273 24.23 7.47 -9.82
N GLY A 274 23.42 6.49 -9.43
CA GLY A 274 23.70 5.53 -8.38
C GLY A 274 24.73 4.46 -8.78
N SER A 275 24.72 4.02 -10.03
CA SER A 275 25.63 2.99 -10.53
C SER A 275 27.10 3.44 -10.71
N GLY A 276 27.37 4.74 -10.62
CA GLY A 276 28.73 5.32 -10.77
C GLY A 276 29.55 5.34 -9.47
N LYS A 277 29.01 4.95 -8.30
CA LYS A 277 29.72 5.03 -7.00
C LYS A 277 30.21 3.70 -6.44
N GLU A 278 29.91 2.57 -7.09
CA GLU A 278 30.40 1.25 -6.65
C GLU A 278 31.74 0.81 -7.27
N GLY A 279 32.45 1.72 -7.94
CA GLY A 279 33.69 1.42 -8.69
C GLY A 279 34.91 2.24 -8.29
N GLN A 280 35.04 2.74 -7.04
CA GLN A 280 36.29 3.32 -6.56
C GLN A 280 36.69 2.80 -5.19
#